data_1cf9a5cf7216ec754aea4095502d5660
#
_entry.id   1cf9a5cf7216ec754aea4095502d5660
#
_cell.length_a   1.000
_cell.length_b   1.000
_cell.length_c   1.000
_cell.angle_alpha   90.00
_cell.angle_beta   90.00
_cell.angle_gamma   90.00
#
_symmetry.space_group_name_H-M   'P 1'
#
loop_
_entity.id
_entity.type
_entity.pdbx_description
1 polymer ?
#
loop_
_entity_poly.entity_id
_entity_poly.type
_entity_poly.pdbx_seq_one_letter_code
_entity_poly.pdbx_strand_id
1 'polypeptide(L)'
;MQRLSFHPNTAMPSTLPADVRAAFTPTGALRASINLGNPILAGRNAAGEPAGVSIDLARAWAEQLGVACELVVFDTAKASVDAVRGDQADIGFFAIDPLRGEGIRFTAPYVLIEGAYLVRDDSPLKDNAEVDAPGRRVMVGQGSAYDLFLSRELKHATIERAASSPAVVPTFVEKNADVAAGVKQQLEADAARIGGLRLLPGRFMVIQQAMGLPAGRGEAAQVALAAFVEDMKASGFVADALQRHGIQGAAVAPVAG
;
A
#
# COMPACT_ATOMS: atom_id res chain seq x y z
N MET A 1 -8.36 0.88 -16.29
CA MET A 1 -9.22 1.15 -15.11
C MET A 1 -10.41 0.21 -15.15
N GLN A 2 -10.48 -0.73 -14.22
CA GLN A 2 -11.58 -1.70 -14.13
C GLN A 2 -12.43 -1.35 -12.91
N ARG A 3 -13.75 -1.25 -13.06
CA ARG A 3 -14.70 -1.02 -11.97
C ARG A 3 -15.49 -2.30 -11.70
N LEU A 4 -15.55 -2.70 -10.44
CA LEU A 4 -16.30 -3.85 -9.95
C LEU A 4 -17.18 -3.41 -8.79
N SER A 5 -18.48 -3.69 -8.85
CA SER A 5 -19.46 -3.28 -7.84
C SER A 5 -19.88 -4.49 -7.01
N PHE A 6 -19.87 -4.32 -5.69
CA PHE A 6 -20.40 -5.27 -4.71
C PHE A 6 -21.54 -4.63 -3.94
N HIS A 7 -22.70 -5.29 -3.90
CA HIS A 7 -23.87 -4.82 -3.18
C HIS A 7 -23.98 -5.55 -1.84
N PRO A 8 -24.23 -4.86 -0.73
CA PRO A 8 -24.47 -5.50 0.56
C PRO A 8 -25.76 -6.32 0.51
N ASN A 9 -25.70 -7.52 1.07
CA ASN A 9 -26.85 -8.40 1.16
C ASN A 9 -27.69 -8.01 2.37
N THR A 10 -28.61 -7.06 2.26
CA THR A 10 -29.39 -6.36 3.28
C THR A 10 -28.62 -5.27 4.02
N ALA A 11 -28.77 -4.01 3.55
CA ALA A 11 -28.14 -2.86 4.19
C ALA A 11 -28.70 -2.65 5.61
N MET A 12 -27.87 -2.85 6.63
CA MET A 12 -28.14 -2.34 7.98
C MET A 12 -28.13 -0.80 7.93
N PRO A 13 -29.04 -0.12 8.62
CA PRO A 13 -29.01 1.35 8.65
C PRO A 13 -27.68 1.81 9.27
N SER A 14 -26.95 2.66 8.54
CA SER A 14 -25.70 3.25 9.02
C SER A 14 -25.95 4.05 10.31
N THR A 15 -25.10 3.86 11.32
CA THR A 15 -25.11 4.63 12.56
C THR A 15 -24.36 5.96 12.42
N LEU A 16 -23.69 6.19 11.30
CA LEU A 16 -22.92 7.40 11.03
C LEU A 16 -23.83 8.60 10.68
N PRO A 17 -23.44 9.84 11.05
CA PRO A 17 -24.13 11.06 10.65
C PRO A 17 -24.30 11.15 9.13
N ALA A 18 -25.41 11.75 8.68
CA ALA A 18 -25.76 11.82 7.26
C ALA A 18 -24.74 12.60 6.42
N ASP A 19 -24.17 13.65 6.98
CA ASP A 19 -23.12 14.48 6.36
C ASP A 19 -21.80 13.68 6.19
N VAL A 20 -21.42 12.89 7.19
CA VAL A 20 -20.26 11.98 7.10
C VAL A 20 -20.50 10.95 6.00
N ARG A 21 -21.66 10.31 5.99
CA ARG A 21 -22.02 9.35 4.94
C ARG A 21 -21.97 10.00 3.55
N ALA A 22 -22.57 11.17 3.38
CA ALA A 22 -22.57 11.91 2.11
C ALA A 22 -21.15 12.24 1.61
N ALA A 23 -20.22 12.53 2.53
CA ALA A 23 -18.83 12.79 2.19
C ALA A 23 -18.13 11.60 1.54
N PHE A 24 -18.52 10.36 1.86
CA PHE A 24 -17.95 9.14 1.27
C PHE A 24 -18.73 8.58 0.07
N THR A 25 -19.92 9.11 -0.20
CA THR A 25 -20.83 8.55 -1.21
C THR A 25 -21.38 9.60 -2.18
N PRO A 26 -20.53 10.46 -2.78
CA PRO A 26 -21.00 11.52 -3.67
C PRO A 26 -21.69 10.98 -4.93
N THR A 27 -21.47 9.72 -5.27
CA THR A 27 -22.11 9.01 -6.40
C THR A 27 -23.17 7.99 -5.97
N GLY A 28 -23.48 7.93 -4.66
CA GLY A 28 -24.41 6.94 -4.10
C GLY A 28 -23.76 5.62 -3.67
N ALA A 29 -22.50 5.37 -4.04
CA ALA A 29 -21.70 4.21 -3.63
C ALA A 29 -20.34 4.69 -3.10
N LEU A 30 -19.64 3.84 -2.33
CA LEU A 30 -18.27 4.08 -1.92
C LEU A 30 -17.32 3.61 -3.04
N ARG A 31 -16.53 4.53 -3.60
CA ARG A 31 -15.49 4.20 -4.57
C ARG A 31 -14.15 4.02 -3.85
N ALA A 32 -13.63 2.80 -3.84
CA ALA A 32 -12.36 2.47 -3.20
C ALA A 32 -11.24 2.28 -4.23
N SER A 33 -10.19 3.08 -4.14
CA SER A 33 -8.99 2.95 -4.98
C SER A 33 -8.12 1.80 -4.48
N ILE A 34 -7.92 0.78 -5.32
CA ILE A 34 -7.20 -0.44 -5.01
C ILE A 34 -5.92 -0.51 -5.86
N ASN A 35 -4.77 -0.61 -5.20
CA ASN A 35 -3.46 -0.74 -5.83
C ASN A 35 -2.99 -2.20 -5.84
N LEU A 36 -3.01 -2.85 -7.00
CA LEU A 36 -2.46 -4.21 -7.19
C LEU A 36 -0.92 -4.25 -7.27
N GLY A 37 -0.27 -3.10 -7.37
CA GLY A 37 1.19 -3.00 -7.32
C GLY A 37 1.79 -3.26 -5.92
N ASN A 38 0.96 -3.49 -4.90
CA ASN A 38 1.39 -3.94 -3.57
C ASN A 38 0.70 -5.26 -3.23
N PRO A 39 1.27 -6.41 -3.60
CA PRO A 39 0.66 -7.72 -3.43
C PRO A 39 0.50 -8.15 -1.96
N ILE A 40 1.16 -7.46 -1.01
CA ILE A 40 0.96 -7.67 0.44
C ILE A 40 -0.47 -7.26 0.85
N LEU A 41 -1.04 -6.23 0.25
CA LEU A 41 -2.33 -5.67 0.67
C LEU A 41 -3.47 -5.91 -0.32
N ALA A 42 -3.15 -6.09 -1.60
CA ALA A 42 -4.13 -6.32 -2.65
C ALA A 42 -3.53 -7.14 -3.79
N GLY A 43 -4.26 -8.13 -4.26
CA GLY A 43 -3.89 -8.99 -5.37
C GLY A 43 -5.14 -9.48 -6.10
N ARG A 44 -5.00 -10.58 -6.81
CA ARG A 44 -6.13 -11.30 -7.43
C ARG A 44 -6.22 -12.71 -6.85
N ASN A 45 -7.44 -13.14 -6.60
CA ASN A 45 -7.72 -14.52 -6.20
C ASN A 45 -7.63 -15.49 -7.40
N ALA A 46 -7.87 -16.77 -7.17
CA ALA A 46 -7.84 -17.79 -8.23
C ALA A 46 -8.86 -17.56 -9.35
N ALA A 47 -9.94 -16.82 -9.08
CA ALA A 47 -10.94 -16.42 -10.08
C ALA A 47 -10.55 -15.14 -10.84
N GLY A 48 -9.38 -14.55 -10.54
CA GLY A 48 -8.93 -13.29 -11.16
C GLY A 48 -9.56 -12.03 -10.56
N GLU A 49 -10.36 -12.16 -9.50
CA GLU A 49 -11.02 -11.03 -8.84
C GLU A 49 -10.09 -10.36 -7.82
N PRO A 50 -10.20 -9.03 -7.61
CA PRO A 50 -9.45 -8.35 -6.56
C PRO A 50 -9.75 -8.92 -5.18
N ALA A 51 -8.69 -9.25 -4.43
CA ALA A 51 -8.74 -9.78 -3.07
C ALA A 51 -7.56 -9.26 -2.25
N GLY A 52 -7.70 -9.19 -0.93
CA GLY A 52 -6.66 -8.75 -0.03
C GLY A 52 -7.18 -7.85 1.08
N VAL A 53 -6.28 -7.47 1.99
CA VAL A 53 -6.60 -6.68 3.18
C VAL A 53 -7.25 -5.34 2.83
N SER A 54 -6.77 -4.66 1.77
CA SER A 54 -7.36 -3.39 1.33
C SER A 54 -8.81 -3.55 0.85
N ILE A 55 -9.12 -4.66 0.18
CA ILE A 55 -10.47 -4.94 -0.31
C ILE A 55 -11.40 -5.29 0.87
N ASP A 56 -10.92 -6.06 1.84
CA ASP A 56 -11.69 -6.40 3.03
C ASP A 56 -12.06 -5.15 3.84
N LEU A 57 -11.09 -4.23 4.06
CA LEU A 57 -11.33 -2.94 4.72
C LEU A 57 -12.28 -2.04 3.93
N ALA A 58 -12.16 -1.99 2.59
CA ALA A 58 -13.06 -1.21 1.76
C ALA A 58 -14.51 -1.69 1.88
N ARG A 59 -14.71 -3.01 1.84
CA ARG A 59 -16.03 -3.62 2.00
C ARG A 59 -16.60 -3.41 3.39
N ALA A 60 -15.80 -3.56 4.45
CA ALA A 60 -16.23 -3.31 5.82
C ALA A 60 -16.64 -1.83 6.04
N TRP A 61 -15.89 -0.88 5.44
CA TRP A 61 -16.28 0.52 5.50
C TRP A 61 -17.58 0.82 4.73
N ALA A 62 -17.76 0.24 3.54
CA ALA A 62 -18.99 0.37 2.77
C ALA A 62 -20.21 -0.22 3.51
N GLU A 63 -20.02 -1.35 4.20
CA GLU A 63 -21.04 -1.97 5.05
C GLU A 63 -21.44 -1.03 6.20
N GLN A 64 -20.48 -0.44 6.91
CA GLN A 64 -20.75 0.54 7.97
C GLN A 64 -21.45 1.79 7.45
N LEU A 65 -21.15 2.24 6.22
CA LEU A 65 -21.86 3.33 5.54
C LEU A 65 -23.26 2.91 5.03
N GLY A 66 -23.58 1.62 4.95
CA GLY A 66 -24.81 1.09 4.40
C GLY A 66 -24.96 1.31 2.89
N VAL A 67 -23.86 1.21 2.12
CA VAL A 67 -23.82 1.46 0.67
C VAL A 67 -23.09 0.36 -0.08
N ALA A 68 -23.23 0.32 -1.41
CA ALA A 68 -22.42 -0.52 -2.27
C ALA A 68 -20.95 -0.08 -2.27
N CYS A 69 -20.03 -1.05 -2.42
CA CYS A 69 -18.59 -0.80 -2.59
C CYS A 69 -18.20 -1.00 -4.06
N GLU A 70 -17.68 0.04 -4.67
CA GLU A 70 -17.10 0.00 -6.02
C GLU A 70 -15.58 -0.02 -5.92
N LEU A 71 -14.94 -1.08 -6.42
CA LEU A 71 -13.49 -1.17 -6.47
C LEU A 71 -12.97 -0.53 -7.77
N VAL A 72 -12.14 0.50 -7.64
CA VAL A 72 -11.45 1.16 -8.75
C VAL A 72 -10.00 0.69 -8.73
N VAL A 73 -9.66 -0.23 -9.62
CA VAL A 73 -8.41 -1.00 -9.58
C VAL A 73 -7.33 -0.36 -10.44
N PHE A 74 -6.12 -0.29 -9.89
CA PHE A 74 -4.91 0.23 -10.52
C PHE A 74 -3.73 -0.72 -10.34
N ASP A 75 -2.82 -0.73 -11.30
CA ASP A 75 -1.61 -1.57 -11.26
C ASP A 75 -0.42 -0.89 -10.57
N THR A 76 -0.52 0.41 -10.29
CA THR A 76 0.55 1.19 -9.65
C THR A 76 0.05 2.05 -8.50
N ALA A 77 0.93 2.24 -7.50
CA ALA A 77 0.65 3.12 -6.36
C ALA A 77 0.36 4.56 -6.80
N LYS A 78 1.11 5.08 -7.78
CA LYS A 78 0.92 6.43 -8.30
C LYS A 78 -0.49 6.64 -8.87
N ALA A 79 -0.96 5.75 -9.74
CA ALA A 79 -2.29 5.86 -10.34
C ALA A 79 -3.41 5.78 -9.29
N SER A 80 -3.24 4.92 -8.28
CA SER A 80 -4.17 4.79 -7.15
C SER A 80 -4.22 6.07 -6.29
N VAL A 81 -3.08 6.70 -6.00
CA VAL A 81 -2.98 7.99 -5.30
C VAL A 81 -3.64 9.10 -6.10
N ASP A 82 -3.32 9.20 -7.40
CA ASP A 82 -3.85 10.24 -8.27
C ASP A 82 -5.38 10.16 -8.40
N ALA A 83 -5.95 8.95 -8.38
CA ALA A 83 -7.40 8.75 -8.41
C ALA A 83 -8.11 9.32 -7.17
N VAL A 84 -7.56 9.14 -5.97
CA VAL A 84 -8.12 9.72 -4.74
C VAL A 84 -7.90 11.23 -4.71
N ARG A 85 -6.71 11.69 -5.07
CA ARG A 85 -6.38 13.12 -5.14
C ARG A 85 -7.28 13.88 -6.13
N GLY A 86 -7.59 13.24 -7.26
CA GLY A 86 -8.45 13.76 -8.33
C GLY A 86 -9.95 13.49 -8.14
N ASP A 87 -10.37 13.05 -6.96
CA ASP A 87 -11.78 12.76 -6.61
C ASP A 87 -12.46 11.69 -7.50
N GLN A 88 -11.66 10.80 -8.09
CA GLN A 88 -12.14 9.65 -8.84
C GLN A 88 -12.42 8.43 -7.96
N ALA A 89 -11.95 8.48 -6.71
CA ALA A 89 -12.24 7.53 -5.65
C ALA A 89 -12.40 8.27 -4.32
N ASP A 90 -13.17 7.70 -3.40
CA ASP A 90 -13.54 8.31 -2.13
C ASP A 90 -12.61 7.92 -0.99
N ILE A 91 -12.01 6.74 -1.10
CA ILE A 91 -10.95 6.24 -0.20
C ILE A 91 -9.86 5.54 -1.01
N GLY A 92 -8.70 5.38 -0.38
CA GLY A 92 -7.62 4.55 -0.89
C GLY A 92 -6.72 4.03 0.25
N PHE A 93 -5.74 3.21 -0.12
CA PHE A 93 -4.86 2.49 0.79
C PHE A 93 -3.42 2.79 0.41
N PHE A 94 -2.72 3.56 1.24
CA PHE A 94 -1.44 4.15 0.88
C PHE A 94 -0.41 4.06 1.99
N ALA A 95 0.86 3.96 1.63
CA ALA A 95 1.91 4.31 2.54
C ALA A 95 1.84 5.82 2.86
N ILE A 96 1.92 6.17 4.13
CA ILE A 96 2.03 7.57 4.57
C ILE A 96 3.34 8.15 4.03
N ASP A 97 3.23 9.24 3.26
CA ASP A 97 4.35 9.94 2.68
C ASP A 97 4.01 11.43 2.49
N PRO A 98 4.94 12.36 2.75
CA PRO A 98 4.68 13.79 2.61
C PRO A 98 4.12 14.21 1.25
N LEU A 99 4.69 13.67 0.14
CA LEU A 99 4.23 13.98 -1.22
C LEU A 99 2.82 13.44 -1.50
N ARG A 100 2.45 12.30 -0.89
CA ARG A 100 1.11 11.76 -1.00
C ARG A 100 0.10 12.53 -0.17
N GLY A 101 0.54 13.14 0.95
CA GLY A 101 -0.27 14.00 1.80
C GLY A 101 -0.73 15.31 1.14
N GLU A 102 -0.14 15.69 0.01
CA GLU A 102 -0.64 16.77 -0.81
C GLU A 102 -1.98 16.36 -1.47
N GLY A 103 -3.10 16.79 -0.88
CA GLY A 103 -4.45 16.50 -1.37
C GLY A 103 -5.10 15.22 -0.83
N ILE A 104 -4.41 14.47 0.05
CA ILE A 104 -4.97 13.30 0.75
C ILE A 104 -4.79 13.48 2.27
N ARG A 105 -5.83 13.18 3.03
CA ARG A 105 -5.76 13.04 4.49
C ARG A 105 -5.66 11.58 4.85
N PHE A 106 -4.65 11.22 5.65
CA PHE A 106 -4.42 9.86 6.12
C PHE A 106 -5.05 9.62 7.49
N THR A 107 -5.43 8.37 7.73
CA THR A 107 -5.64 7.82 9.08
C THR A 107 -4.29 7.52 9.73
N ALA A 108 -4.29 7.06 10.99
CA ALA A 108 -3.16 6.31 11.53
C ALA A 108 -2.93 5.03 10.69
N PRO A 109 -1.72 4.46 10.71
CA PRO A 109 -1.44 3.24 9.97
C PRO A 109 -2.22 2.05 10.55
N TYR A 110 -2.68 1.15 9.66
CA TYR A 110 -3.30 -0.12 10.05
C TYR A 110 -2.33 -1.31 9.91
N VAL A 111 -1.34 -1.19 9.03
CA VAL A 111 -0.31 -2.22 8.79
C VAL A 111 1.06 -1.57 8.64
N LEU A 112 2.08 -2.24 9.18
CA LEU A 112 3.49 -1.90 9.05
C LEU A 112 4.19 -2.96 8.19
N ILE A 113 4.99 -2.51 7.21
CA ILE A 113 5.72 -3.37 6.27
C ILE A 113 7.18 -2.92 6.26
N GLU A 114 8.14 -3.85 6.22
CA GLU A 114 9.56 -3.52 6.14
C GLU A 114 10.02 -3.32 4.70
N GLY A 115 10.78 -2.25 4.47
CA GLY A 115 11.55 -2.04 3.26
C GLY A 115 12.97 -2.58 3.43
N ALA A 116 13.44 -3.40 2.49
CA ALA A 116 14.76 -4.03 2.52
C ALA A 116 15.51 -3.85 1.20
N TYR A 117 16.81 -4.10 1.25
CA TYR A 117 17.67 -4.18 0.07
C TYR A 117 17.97 -5.63 -0.28
N LEU A 118 18.05 -5.89 -1.57
CA LEU A 118 18.43 -7.18 -2.15
C LEU A 118 19.63 -6.95 -3.08
N VAL A 119 20.58 -7.86 -3.01
CA VAL A 119 21.81 -7.87 -3.80
C VAL A 119 22.08 -9.27 -4.36
N ARG A 120 23.03 -9.39 -5.28
CA ARG A 120 23.55 -10.71 -5.71
C ARG A 120 24.31 -11.38 -4.58
N ASP A 121 24.37 -12.71 -4.56
CA ASP A 121 25.09 -13.47 -3.54
C ASP A 121 26.58 -13.12 -3.48
N ASP A 122 27.21 -12.85 -4.64
CA ASP A 122 28.60 -12.45 -4.78
C ASP A 122 28.86 -10.96 -4.53
N SER A 123 27.82 -10.16 -4.25
CA SER A 123 27.96 -8.74 -3.94
C SER A 123 28.88 -8.52 -2.73
N PRO A 124 29.82 -7.56 -2.78
CA PRO A 124 30.65 -7.21 -1.64
C PRO A 124 29.87 -6.54 -0.50
N LEU A 125 28.66 -6.03 -0.76
CA LEU A 125 27.85 -5.32 0.22
C LEU A 125 27.39 -6.25 1.34
N LYS A 126 27.59 -5.84 2.59
CA LYS A 126 27.21 -6.59 3.80
C LYS A 126 26.18 -5.88 4.66
N ASP A 127 26.07 -4.55 4.51
CA ASP A 127 25.22 -3.71 5.35
C ASP A 127 24.46 -2.67 4.53
N ASN A 128 23.32 -2.22 5.04
CA ASN A 128 22.50 -1.18 4.42
C ASN A 128 23.23 0.17 4.31
N ALA A 129 24.14 0.48 5.24
CA ALA A 129 24.91 1.72 5.22
C ALA A 129 25.88 1.81 4.02
N GLU A 130 26.24 0.68 3.43
CA GLU A 130 27.17 0.64 2.27
C GLU A 130 26.45 0.91 0.93
N VAL A 131 25.12 1.01 0.93
CA VAL A 131 24.32 1.18 -0.29
C VAL A 131 24.48 2.58 -0.86
N ASP A 132 24.49 3.63 -0.01
CA ASP A 132 24.57 5.02 -0.46
C ASP A 132 26.03 5.43 -0.77
N ALA A 133 26.55 4.94 -1.88
CA ALA A 133 27.93 5.24 -2.33
C ALA A 133 27.94 5.70 -3.79
N PRO A 134 28.93 6.54 -4.18
CA PRO A 134 29.11 6.95 -5.57
C PRO A 134 29.27 5.77 -6.51
N GLY A 135 28.58 5.83 -7.64
CA GLY A 135 28.60 4.79 -8.66
C GLY A 135 27.67 3.60 -8.39
N ARG A 136 27.05 3.51 -7.22
CA ARG A 136 25.99 2.51 -6.92
C ARG A 136 24.71 2.83 -7.68
N ARG A 137 24.10 1.79 -8.23
CA ARG A 137 22.80 1.86 -8.92
C ARG A 137 21.77 1.09 -8.11
N VAL A 138 20.77 1.81 -7.59
CA VAL A 138 19.70 1.27 -6.74
C VAL A 138 18.41 1.22 -7.54
N MET A 139 17.90 0.03 -7.80
CA MET A 139 16.64 -0.19 -8.53
C MET A 139 15.45 -0.09 -7.58
N VAL A 140 14.47 0.74 -7.91
CA VAL A 140 13.22 0.93 -7.15
C VAL A 140 12.01 0.82 -8.07
N GLY A 141 10.83 0.55 -7.52
CA GLY A 141 9.57 0.64 -8.27
C GLY A 141 9.10 2.09 -8.35
N GLN A 142 8.87 2.59 -9.56
CA GLN A 142 8.49 3.99 -9.79
C GLN A 142 7.26 4.40 -8.98
N GLY A 143 7.38 5.47 -8.18
CA GLY A 143 6.32 6.02 -7.35
C GLY A 143 5.92 5.16 -6.15
N SER A 144 6.67 4.09 -5.84
CA SER A 144 6.48 3.30 -4.62
C SER A 144 6.86 4.10 -3.37
N ALA A 145 6.45 3.60 -2.19
CA ALA A 145 6.82 4.24 -0.92
C ALA A 145 8.34 4.31 -0.73
N TYR A 146 9.04 3.25 -1.09
CA TYR A 146 10.49 3.19 -0.97
C TYR A 146 11.20 3.99 -2.06
N ASP A 147 10.64 4.20 -3.27
CA ASP A 147 11.16 5.17 -4.24
C ASP A 147 11.11 6.59 -3.66
N LEU A 148 9.96 6.99 -3.14
CA LEU A 148 9.78 8.32 -2.55
C LEU A 148 10.72 8.54 -1.35
N PHE A 149 10.86 7.54 -0.49
CA PHE A 149 11.76 7.58 0.67
C PHE A 149 13.22 7.68 0.22
N LEU A 150 13.70 6.74 -0.59
CA LEU A 150 15.10 6.68 -1.01
C LEU A 150 15.51 7.87 -1.88
N SER A 151 14.59 8.45 -2.65
CA SER A 151 14.85 9.69 -3.41
C SER A 151 15.15 10.90 -2.52
N ARG A 152 14.72 10.86 -1.25
CA ARG A 152 15.06 11.88 -0.26
C ARG A 152 16.31 11.53 0.55
N GLU A 153 16.52 10.26 0.84
CA GLU A 153 17.56 9.80 1.77
C GLU A 153 18.90 9.54 1.10
N LEU A 154 18.94 8.91 -0.07
CA LEU A 154 20.19 8.62 -0.77
C LEU A 154 20.80 9.90 -1.34
N LYS A 155 22.10 10.10 -1.10
CA LYS A 155 22.83 11.31 -1.51
C LYS A 155 23.89 11.03 -2.58
N HIS A 156 24.39 9.81 -2.66
CA HIS A 156 25.53 9.43 -3.50
C HIS A 156 25.17 8.37 -4.53
N ALA A 157 24.29 7.43 -4.18
CA ALA A 157 23.83 6.38 -5.10
C ALA A 157 22.87 6.94 -6.15
N THR A 158 22.86 6.33 -7.32
CA THR A 158 21.92 6.65 -8.40
C THR A 158 20.69 5.76 -8.30
N ILE A 159 19.50 6.37 -8.28
CA ILE A 159 18.23 5.65 -8.29
C ILE A 159 17.81 5.37 -9.73
N GLU A 160 17.59 4.11 -10.05
CA GLU A 160 16.94 3.66 -11.28
C GLU A 160 15.54 3.13 -10.99
N ARG A 161 14.62 3.33 -11.93
CA ARG A 161 13.21 2.99 -11.73
C ARG A 161 12.74 1.90 -12.66
N ALA A 162 12.20 0.84 -12.07
CA ALA A 162 11.37 -0.14 -12.76
C ALA A 162 9.93 0.39 -12.86
N ALA A 163 9.16 -0.11 -13.82
CA ALA A 163 7.80 0.38 -14.09
C ALA A 163 6.82 0.17 -12.93
N SER A 164 7.06 -0.83 -12.07
CA SER A 164 6.22 -1.16 -10.91
C SER A 164 7.03 -1.90 -9.85
N SER A 165 6.48 -2.05 -8.64
CA SER A 165 7.14 -2.83 -7.57
C SER A 165 7.42 -4.29 -7.96
N PRO A 166 6.48 -5.03 -8.58
CA PRO A 166 6.77 -6.39 -9.06
C PRO A 166 7.85 -6.48 -10.13
N ALA A 167 8.10 -5.40 -10.89
CA ALA A 167 9.13 -5.36 -11.92
C ALA A 167 10.54 -5.05 -11.39
N VAL A 168 10.69 -4.71 -10.11
CA VAL A 168 11.99 -4.27 -9.53
C VAL A 168 13.07 -5.33 -9.70
N VAL A 169 12.84 -6.55 -9.20
CA VAL A 169 13.88 -7.59 -9.21
C VAL A 169 14.18 -8.10 -10.63
N PRO A 170 13.19 -8.36 -11.50
CA PRO A 170 13.47 -8.67 -12.89
C PRO A 170 14.31 -7.59 -13.60
N THR A 171 13.97 -6.32 -13.44
CA THR A 171 14.70 -5.19 -14.04
C THR A 171 16.10 -5.03 -13.43
N PHE A 172 16.25 -5.24 -12.12
CA PHE A 172 17.55 -5.26 -11.44
C PHE A 172 18.48 -6.30 -12.05
N VAL A 173 17.99 -7.51 -12.29
CA VAL A 173 18.77 -8.59 -12.93
C VAL A 173 19.11 -8.24 -14.38
N GLU A 174 18.12 -7.81 -15.17
CA GLU A 174 18.28 -7.45 -16.58
C GLU A 174 19.30 -6.32 -16.79
N LYS A 175 19.20 -5.25 -16.02
CA LYS A 175 20.07 -4.07 -16.12
C LYS A 175 21.38 -4.21 -15.38
N ASN A 176 21.60 -5.32 -14.70
CA ASN A 176 22.78 -5.53 -13.86
C ASN A 176 23.04 -4.39 -12.89
N ALA A 177 21.97 -3.90 -12.23
CA ALA A 177 22.09 -2.88 -11.17
C ALA A 177 22.77 -3.49 -9.92
N ASP A 178 23.26 -2.66 -8.99
CA ASP A 178 24.02 -3.14 -7.82
C ASP A 178 23.10 -3.60 -6.69
N VAL A 179 21.95 -2.91 -6.49
CA VAL A 179 21.01 -3.11 -5.40
C VAL A 179 19.58 -3.02 -5.93
N ALA A 180 18.71 -3.89 -5.46
CA ALA A 180 17.26 -3.71 -5.58
C ALA A 180 16.68 -3.34 -4.21
N ALA A 181 15.77 -2.37 -4.18
CA ALA A 181 15.05 -1.97 -2.98
C ALA A 181 13.55 -2.27 -3.14
N GLY A 182 12.92 -2.79 -2.10
CA GLY A 182 11.51 -3.15 -2.16
C GLY A 182 10.93 -3.58 -0.83
N VAL A 183 9.68 -4.05 -0.88
CA VAL A 183 9.05 -4.71 0.25
C VAL A 183 9.77 -6.01 0.54
N LYS A 184 10.19 -6.22 1.78
CA LYS A 184 11.04 -7.34 2.21
C LYS A 184 10.51 -8.69 1.74
N GLN A 185 9.24 -8.99 1.97
CA GLN A 185 8.62 -10.27 1.62
C GLN A 185 8.59 -10.54 0.11
N GLN A 186 8.37 -9.47 -0.69
CA GLN A 186 8.43 -9.61 -2.15
C GLN A 186 9.85 -9.89 -2.62
N LEU A 187 10.84 -9.22 -2.04
CA LEU A 187 12.25 -9.47 -2.33
C LEU A 187 12.68 -10.89 -1.94
N GLU A 188 12.22 -11.39 -0.78
CA GLU A 188 12.45 -12.76 -0.33
C GLU A 188 11.85 -13.79 -1.31
N ALA A 189 10.60 -13.58 -1.73
CA ALA A 189 9.94 -14.46 -2.70
C ALA A 189 10.64 -14.43 -4.07
N ASP A 190 11.05 -13.26 -4.55
CA ASP A 190 11.79 -13.12 -5.81
C ASP A 190 13.19 -13.75 -5.72
N ALA A 191 13.91 -13.58 -4.60
CA ALA A 191 15.20 -14.21 -4.37
C ALA A 191 15.11 -15.74 -4.39
N ALA A 192 14.09 -16.29 -3.71
CA ALA A 192 13.86 -17.74 -3.70
C ALA A 192 13.50 -18.29 -5.10
N ARG A 193 12.75 -17.53 -5.90
CA ARG A 193 12.31 -17.92 -7.24
C ARG A 193 13.44 -17.84 -8.28
N ILE A 194 14.28 -16.80 -8.21
CA ILE A 194 15.32 -16.52 -9.21
C ILE A 194 16.63 -17.24 -8.86
N GLY A 195 16.99 -17.28 -7.58
CA GLY A 195 18.26 -17.80 -7.08
C GLY A 195 19.44 -16.83 -7.28
N GLY A 196 20.55 -17.06 -6.58
CA GLY A 196 21.74 -16.22 -6.66
C GLY A 196 21.59 -14.81 -6.10
N LEU A 197 20.56 -14.59 -5.27
CA LEU A 197 20.21 -13.31 -4.67
C LEU A 197 20.00 -13.46 -3.17
N ARG A 198 20.37 -12.44 -2.41
CA ARG A 198 20.18 -12.37 -0.95
C ARG A 198 19.77 -10.99 -0.52
N LEU A 199 19.06 -10.92 0.60
CA LEU A 199 18.76 -9.64 1.25
C LEU A 199 19.99 -9.17 2.07
N LEU A 200 20.16 -7.86 2.16
CA LEU A 200 20.99 -7.26 3.20
C LEU A 200 20.27 -7.37 4.55
N PRO A 201 21.01 -7.44 5.68
CA PRO A 201 20.41 -7.61 6.99
C PRO A 201 19.56 -6.38 7.41
N GLY A 202 18.50 -6.65 8.15
CA GLY A 202 17.63 -5.61 8.72
C GLY A 202 16.67 -4.99 7.70
N ARG A 203 16.43 -3.71 7.86
CA ARG A 203 15.53 -2.88 7.04
C ARG A 203 16.11 -1.48 6.88
N PHE A 204 15.79 -0.79 5.79
CA PHE A 204 16.14 0.63 5.64
C PHE A 204 14.97 1.57 5.99
N MET A 205 13.73 1.07 5.98
CA MET A 205 12.55 1.84 6.37
C MET A 205 11.42 0.92 6.89
N VAL A 206 10.47 1.54 7.61
CA VAL A 206 9.16 0.95 7.89
C VAL A 206 8.12 1.70 7.07
N ILE A 207 7.40 0.97 6.23
CA ILE A 207 6.30 1.49 5.42
C ILE A 207 5.03 1.45 6.29
N GLN A 208 4.47 2.60 6.60
CA GLN A 208 3.24 2.76 7.38
C GLN A 208 2.06 2.82 6.41
N GLN A 209 1.28 1.74 6.31
CA GLN A 209 0.11 1.67 5.43
C GLN A 209 -1.13 2.19 6.16
N ALA A 210 -1.77 3.20 5.59
CA ALA A 210 -2.95 3.87 6.13
C ALA A 210 -4.09 3.89 5.10
N MET A 211 -5.31 4.14 5.56
CA MET A 211 -6.38 4.58 4.69
C MET A 211 -6.26 6.09 4.45
N GLY A 212 -6.71 6.54 3.30
CA GLY A 212 -6.71 7.94 2.94
C GLY A 212 -7.99 8.33 2.21
N LEU A 213 -8.37 9.60 2.34
CA LEU A 213 -9.51 10.21 1.66
C LEU A 213 -9.09 11.55 1.04
N PRO A 214 -9.81 12.08 0.02
CA PRO A 214 -9.51 13.39 -0.53
C PRO A 214 -9.56 14.47 0.57
N ALA A 215 -8.59 15.38 0.58
CA ALA A 215 -8.46 16.40 1.63
C ALA A 215 -9.71 17.31 1.76
N GLY A 216 -10.47 17.47 0.67
CA GLY A 216 -11.69 18.28 0.62
C GLY A 216 -12.93 17.66 1.27
N ARG A 217 -12.88 16.40 1.77
CA ARG A 217 -14.05 15.71 2.35
C ARG A 217 -14.44 16.16 3.77
N GLY A 218 -13.66 17.05 4.36
CA GLY A 218 -13.95 17.64 5.67
C GLY A 218 -13.36 16.83 6.83
N GLU A 219 -13.35 17.49 8.00
CA GLU A 219 -12.78 16.93 9.22
C GLU A 219 -13.60 15.78 9.79
N ALA A 220 -14.94 15.91 9.78
CA ALA A 220 -15.84 14.86 10.28
C ALA A 220 -15.66 13.53 9.56
N ALA A 221 -15.47 13.56 8.23
CA ALA A 221 -15.17 12.37 7.44
C ALA A 221 -13.80 11.77 7.81
N GLN A 222 -12.79 12.61 8.02
CA GLN A 222 -11.46 12.16 8.45
C GLN A 222 -11.51 11.47 9.81
N VAL A 223 -12.20 12.08 10.78
CA VAL A 223 -12.36 11.52 12.14
C VAL A 223 -13.10 10.18 12.09
N ALA A 224 -14.18 10.09 11.32
CA ALA A 224 -14.93 8.85 11.17
C ALA A 224 -14.09 7.71 10.55
N LEU A 225 -13.32 8.00 9.50
CA LEU A 225 -12.44 7.00 8.88
C LEU A 225 -11.29 6.60 9.81
N ALA A 226 -10.75 7.56 10.58
CA ALA A 226 -9.71 7.27 11.57
C ALA A 226 -10.24 6.36 12.69
N ALA A 227 -11.42 6.65 13.23
CA ALA A 227 -12.07 5.79 14.24
C ALA A 227 -12.33 4.38 13.69
N PHE A 228 -12.85 4.25 12.46
CA PHE A 228 -13.01 2.96 11.80
C PHE A 228 -11.70 2.16 11.75
N VAL A 229 -10.58 2.78 11.37
CA VAL A 229 -9.29 2.10 11.29
C VAL A 229 -8.84 1.61 12.67
N GLU A 230 -9.02 2.42 13.72
CA GLU A 230 -8.69 2.01 15.09
C GLU A 230 -9.56 0.82 15.56
N ASP A 231 -10.88 0.87 15.26
CA ASP A 231 -11.79 -0.23 15.57
C ASP A 231 -11.40 -1.53 14.82
N MET A 232 -10.99 -1.43 13.56
CA MET A 232 -10.54 -2.59 12.77
C MET A 232 -9.24 -3.19 13.31
N LYS A 233 -8.35 -2.38 13.86
CA LYS A 233 -7.15 -2.88 14.57
C LYS A 233 -7.51 -3.53 15.91
N ALA A 234 -8.30 -2.84 16.72
CA ALA A 234 -8.66 -3.27 18.07
C ALA A 234 -9.51 -4.55 18.06
N SER A 235 -10.43 -4.71 17.11
CA SER A 235 -11.28 -5.89 16.95
C SER A 235 -10.55 -7.13 16.44
N GLY A 236 -9.28 -6.99 15.98
CA GLY A 236 -8.55 -8.07 15.34
C GLY A 236 -8.85 -8.26 13.84
N PHE A 237 -9.76 -7.47 13.26
CA PHE A 237 -10.15 -7.59 11.85
C PHE A 237 -8.94 -7.54 10.90
N VAL A 238 -8.00 -6.60 11.15
CA VAL A 238 -6.79 -6.47 10.31
C VAL A 238 -5.89 -7.70 10.45
N ALA A 239 -5.71 -8.22 11.67
CA ALA A 239 -4.93 -9.44 11.90
C ALA A 239 -5.54 -10.65 11.18
N ASP A 240 -6.85 -10.83 11.30
CA ASP A 240 -7.59 -11.90 10.63
C ASP A 240 -7.54 -11.77 9.11
N ALA A 241 -7.59 -10.53 8.57
CA ALA A 241 -7.45 -10.29 7.14
C ALA A 241 -6.04 -10.67 6.64
N LEU A 242 -4.99 -10.28 7.34
CA LEU A 242 -3.62 -10.71 7.02
C LEU A 242 -3.49 -12.23 7.02
N GLN A 243 -4.07 -12.91 8.01
CA GLN A 243 -4.04 -14.36 8.10
C GLN A 243 -4.83 -15.03 6.97
N ARG A 244 -6.06 -14.57 6.68
CA ARG A 244 -6.92 -15.12 5.60
C ARG A 244 -6.24 -15.05 4.23
N HIS A 245 -5.51 -13.97 3.99
CA HIS A 245 -4.79 -13.77 2.74
C HIS A 245 -3.36 -14.34 2.74
N GLY A 246 -2.96 -15.07 3.81
CA GLY A 246 -1.66 -15.72 3.92
C GLY A 246 -0.48 -14.75 3.94
N ILE A 247 -0.70 -13.51 4.38
CA ILE A 247 0.32 -12.47 4.39
C ILE A 247 1.27 -12.69 5.58
N GLN A 248 2.55 -12.83 5.26
CA GLN A 248 3.64 -12.93 6.23
C GLN A 248 4.48 -11.65 6.23
N GLY A 249 5.11 -11.34 7.37
CA GLY A 249 6.06 -10.22 7.51
C GLY A 249 5.44 -8.82 7.49
N ALA A 250 4.12 -8.71 7.42
CA ALA A 250 3.39 -7.49 7.73
C ALA A 250 2.86 -7.59 9.17
N ALA A 251 2.95 -6.51 9.92
CA ALA A 251 2.44 -6.43 11.29
C ALA A 251 1.27 -5.46 11.37
N VAL A 252 0.27 -5.79 12.20
CA VAL A 252 -0.77 -4.81 12.55
C VAL A 252 -0.11 -3.64 13.27
N ALA A 253 -0.43 -2.42 12.87
CA ALA A 253 0.07 -1.23 13.57
C ALA A 253 -0.56 -1.14 14.98
N PRO A 254 0.16 -0.61 15.98
CA PRO A 254 -0.40 -0.36 17.29
C PRO A 254 -1.66 0.49 17.23
N VAL A 255 -2.63 0.23 18.10
CA VAL A 255 -3.78 1.12 18.30
C VAL A 255 -3.28 2.46 18.79
N ALA A 256 -3.76 3.56 18.19
CA ALA A 256 -3.42 4.89 18.68
C ALA A 256 -4.01 5.08 20.08
N GLY A 257 -3.15 5.51 21.03
CA GLY A 257 -3.55 5.77 22.41
C GLY A 257 -4.27 7.11 22.54
#